data_a5557b68c0a2a5ab4892aecdf4e4220e
#
_entry.id   a5557b68c0a2a5ab4892aecdf4e4220e
#
_cell.length_a   1.000
_cell.length_b   1.000
_cell.length_c   1.000
_cell.angle_alpha   90.00
_cell.angle_beta   90.00
_cell.angle_gamma   90.00
#
_symmetry.space_group_name_H-M   'P 1'
#
loop_
_entity.id
_entity.type
_entity.pdbx_description
1 polymer ?
#
loop_
_entity_poly.entity_id
_entity_poly.type
_entity_poly.pdbx_seq_one_letter_code
_entity_poly.pdbx_strand_id
1 'polypeptide(L)'
;MAENYRTYQSRISVSPEGDDLLSSYALLFGKAEKTLFAKLESGKNLTPLKREFIKQFGLTARQFNAISASLNGRLASIKERRPGLIAEAERRIKKAKRVLKGTTDPAQLHQKKRKLAILQSRLDRLVKDHLSGKVRLCFGSNELFRKQFHLKDNGYASHNEWLKDWQASRNRQFFVIGSKDETAGCQSCVATIAENGSIALRIRLPNVLVTKHLILKNICFAYGHDTITSAIGRNLSDNKDNWQAINYRFLKDDKGWRVFVSVVISKVQVISRKDIGVIGVDINANHLAITETDRFGNPVEYFPIPCVTYGKTLEQRRAIIGDAVCQAVAFAVCRSKPLVIERLKFQAKKAVLEGECPRYARMLSAMAYTLIQTIIRARAFDTGIEVHEVNPAYTSVIGQYKFRTRYGMSGHNASALVIGRRFFGFGETLPSQLQVTLPLSVRNRSRHVWSQWAVVSRKALAAPAAHMRSGNSRSLPSPIFDKARLVTIPPVAGEIPACESSSALFG
;
A
#
# COMPACT_ATOMS: atom_id res chain seq x y z
N MET A 1 -11.08 9.97 -16.94
CA MET A 1 -10.68 9.89 -15.52
C MET A 1 -10.48 8.43 -15.17
N ALA A 2 -9.45 8.07 -14.40
CA ALA A 2 -9.24 6.69 -13.98
C ALA A 2 -10.42 6.25 -13.08
N GLU A 3 -11.01 5.10 -13.38
CA GLU A 3 -12.05 4.49 -12.55
C GLU A 3 -11.44 3.99 -11.24
N ASN A 4 -12.11 4.25 -10.12
CA ASN A 4 -11.67 3.78 -8.82
C ASN A 4 -12.23 2.38 -8.57
N TYR A 5 -11.37 1.37 -8.62
CA TYR A 5 -11.73 0.00 -8.30
C TYR A 5 -11.49 -0.31 -6.83
N ARG A 6 -12.42 -1.04 -6.21
CA ARG A 6 -12.21 -1.71 -4.94
C ARG A 6 -12.35 -3.21 -5.08
N THR A 7 -11.53 -3.92 -4.33
CA THR A 7 -11.55 -5.38 -4.28
C THR A 7 -11.93 -5.83 -2.88
N TYR A 8 -12.99 -6.60 -2.81
CA TYR A 8 -13.48 -7.25 -1.59
C TYR A 8 -13.22 -8.74 -1.67
N GLN A 9 -13.06 -9.40 -0.54
CA GLN A 9 -12.78 -10.84 -0.50
C GLN A 9 -13.73 -11.56 0.44
N SER A 10 -14.06 -12.81 0.10
CA SER A 10 -14.76 -13.74 0.98
C SER A 10 -14.22 -15.16 0.81
N ARG A 11 -14.33 -15.96 1.85
CA ARG A 11 -14.18 -17.41 1.72
C ARG A 11 -15.44 -18.00 1.11
N ILE A 12 -15.26 -19.08 0.34
CA ILE A 12 -16.36 -19.79 -0.28
C ILE A 12 -16.33 -21.24 0.14
N SER A 13 -17.47 -21.76 0.53
CA SER A 13 -17.66 -23.20 0.75
C SER A 13 -17.91 -23.86 -0.59
N VAL A 14 -17.15 -24.91 -0.88
CA VAL A 14 -17.19 -25.61 -2.17
C VAL A 14 -17.32 -27.11 -1.87
N SER A 15 -18.18 -27.81 -2.62
CA SER A 15 -18.25 -29.27 -2.56
C SER A 15 -16.94 -29.89 -3.06
N PRO A 16 -16.63 -31.16 -2.71
CA PRO A 16 -15.44 -31.84 -3.23
C PRO A 16 -15.34 -31.82 -4.77
N GLU A 17 -16.43 -32.05 -5.47
CA GLU A 17 -16.51 -31.97 -6.94
C GLU A 17 -16.24 -30.55 -7.46
N GLY A 18 -16.78 -29.54 -6.77
CA GLY A 18 -16.53 -28.13 -7.08
C GLY A 18 -15.09 -27.74 -6.83
N ASP A 19 -14.45 -28.26 -5.79
CA ASP A 19 -13.02 -28.06 -5.50
C ASP A 19 -12.14 -28.62 -6.63
N ASP A 20 -12.45 -29.81 -7.11
CA ASP A 20 -11.75 -30.45 -8.23
C ASP A 20 -11.90 -29.64 -9.52
N LEU A 21 -13.10 -29.15 -9.82
CA LEU A 21 -13.37 -28.33 -10.99
C LEU A 21 -12.62 -27.00 -10.94
N LEU A 22 -12.65 -26.30 -9.80
CA LEU A 22 -11.92 -25.04 -9.61
C LEU A 22 -10.40 -25.25 -9.65
N SER A 23 -9.90 -26.36 -9.06
CA SER A 23 -8.47 -26.71 -9.07
C SER A 23 -8.01 -27.05 -10.48
N SER A 24 -8.80 -27.78 -11.25
CA SER A 24 -8.55 -28.09 -12.67
C SER A 24 -8.53 -26.82 -13.53
N TYR A 25 -9.44 -25.89 -13.28
CA TYR A 25 -9.45 -24.59 -13.98
C TYR A 25 -8.20 -23.78 -13.62
N ALA A 26 -7.81 -23.70 -12.35
CA ALA A 26 -6.62 -22.98 -11.91
C ALA A 26 -5.34 -23.58 -12.48
N LEU A 27 -5.24 -24.90 -12.55
CA LEU A 27 -4.14 -25.63 -13.20
C LEU A 27 -4.03 -25.27 -14.69
N LEU A 28 -5.15 -25.32 -15.41
CA LEU A 28 -5.22 -24.99 -16.83
C LEU A 28 -4.85 -23.53 -17.08
N PHE A 29 -5.40 -22.61 -16.27
CA PHE A 29 -5.07 -21.19 -16.32
C PHE A 29 -3.57 -20.95 -16.13
N GLY A 30 -3.00 -21.51 -15.08
CA GLY A 30 -1.57 -21.38 -14.80
C GLY A 30 -0.68 -22.01 -15.88
N LYS A 31 -1.09 -23.12 -16.49
CA LYS A 31 -0.38 -23.76 -17.61
C LYS A 31 -0.42 -22.87 -18.85
N ALA A 32 -1.59 -22.37 -19.20
CA ALA A 32 -1.77 -21.49 -20.35
C ALA A 32 -1.02 -20.15 -20.16
N GLU A 33 -1.07 -19.52 -18.96
CA GLU A 33 -0.36 -18.26 -18.66
C GLU A 33 1.16 -18.42 -18.84
N LYS A 34 1.75 -19.51 -18.34
CA LYS A 34 3.18 -19.79 -18.50
C LYS A 34 3.58 -20.05 -19.95
N THR A 35 2.77 -20.80 -20.69
CA THR A 35 2.99 -21.07 -22.12
C THR A 35 2.87 -19.78 -22.94
N LEU A 36 1.89 -18.91 -22.62
CA LEU A 36 1.72 -17.61 -23.27
C LEU A 36 2.95 -16.72 -23.02
N PHE A 37 3.44 -16.67 -21.79
CA PHE A 37 4.65 -15.93 -21.47
C PHE A 37 5.86 -16.40 -22.29
N ALA A 38 6.10 -17.72 -22.37
CA ALA A 38 7.21 -18.27 -23.14
C ALA A 38 7.11 -17.92 -24.64
N LYS A 39 5.88 -17.95 -25.21
CA LYS A 39 5.66 -17.61 -26.62
C LYS A 39 5.84 -16.11 -26.89
N LEU A 40 5.44 -15.24 -25.97
CA LEU A 40 5.66 -13.79 -26.07
C LEU A 40 7.16 -13.42 -25.93
N GLU A 41 7.89 -14.11 -25.04
CA GLU A 41 9.35 -13.93 -24.90
C GLU A 41 10.11 -14.44 -26.15
N SER A 42 9.56 -15.39 -26.91
CA SER A 42 10.12 -15.80 -28.21
C SER A 42 9.73 -14.89 -29.38
N GLY A 43 9.11 -13.74 -29.11
CA GLY A 43 8.77 -12.72 -30.11
C GLY A 43 7.46 -12.96 -30.89
N LYS A 44 6.62 -13.91 -30.47
CA LYS A 44 5.34 -14.17 -31.14
C LYS A 44 4.29 -13.13 -30.76
N ASN A 45 3.48 -12.73 -31.75
CA ASN A 45 2.40 -11.76 -31.56
C ASN A 45 1.17 -12.39 -30.90
N LEU A 46 0.45 -11.59 -30.10
CA LEU A 46 -0.69 -12.05 -29.29
C LEU A 46 -1.89 -12.52 -30.15
N THR A 47 -2.18 -11.80 -31.26
CA THR A 47 -3.35 -12.04 -32.10
C THR A 47 -3.41 -13.47 -32.66
N PRO A 48 -2.37 -14.01 -33.33
CA PRO A 48 -2.39 -15.39 -33.81
C PRO A 48 -2.41 -16.41 -32.65
N LEU A 49 -1.76 -16.10 -31.54
CA LEU A 49 -1.73 -16.97 -30.35
C LEU A 49 -3.12 -17.19 -29.74
N LYS A 50 -4.03 -16.23 -29.85
CA LYS A 50 -5.39 -16.38 -29.31
C LYS A 50 -6.11 -17.58 -29.91
N ARG A 51 -6.11 -17.74 -31.22
CA ARG A 51 -6.77 -18.88 -31.91
C ARG A 51 -6.11 -20.21 -31.54
N GLU A 52 -4.77 -20.23 -31.51
CA GLU A 52 -3.99 -21.41 -31.12
C GLU A 52 -4.33 -21.85 -29.69
N PHE A 53 -4.36 -20.92 -28.72
CA PHE A 53 -4.62 -21.22 -27.31
C PHE A 53 -6.05 -21.66 -27.04
N ILE A 54 -7.04 -21.06 -27.71
CA ILE A 54 -8.43 -21.49 -27.60
C ILE A 54 -8.56 -22.96 -27.99
N LYS A 55 -7.92 -23.38 -29.09
CA LYS A 55 -7.94 -24.76 -29.57
C LYS A 55 -7.12 -25.70 -28.67
N GLN A 56 -5.89 -25.30 -28.33
CA GLN A 56 -4.93 -26.12 -27.56
C GLN A 56 -5.38 -26.40 -26.12
N PHE A 57 -5.95 -25.38 -25.46
CA PHE A 57 -6.33 -25.47 -24.05
C PHE A 57 -7.86 -25.58 -23.82
N GLY A 58 -8.65 -25.65 -24.87
CA GLY A 58 -10.11 -25.72 -24.77
C GLY A 58 -10.72 -24.49 -24.05
N LEU A 59 -10.13 -23.32 -24.26
CA LEU A 59 -10.55 -22.07 -23.60
C LEU A 59 -11.64 -21.37 -24.40
N THR A 60 -12.44 -20.54 -23.74
CA THR A 60 -13.24 -19.53 -24.42
C THR A 60 -12.37 -18.29 -24.76
N ALA A 61 -12.82 -17.47 -25.71
CA ALA A 61 -12.13 -16.23 -26.05
C ALA A 61 -11.97 -15.29 -24.84
N ARG A 62 -12.95 -15.24 -23.94
CA ARG A 62 -12.92 -14.44 -22.71
C ARG A 62 -11.91 -14.97 -21.69
N GLN A 63 -11.82 -16.29 -21.56
CA GLN A 63 -10.83 -16.90 -20.68
C GLN A 63 -9.39 -16.63 -21.17
N PHE A 64 -9.15 -16.70 -22.48
CA PHE A 64 -7.87 -16.28 -23.03
C PHE A 64 -7.58 -14.80 -22.77
N ASN A 65 -8.56 -13.91 -22.95
CA ASN A 65 -8.39 -12.48 -22.64
C ASN A 65 -8.04 -12.26 -21.16
N ALA A 66 -8.64 -13.01 -20.24
CA ALA A 66 -8.32 -12.95 -18.81
C ALA A 66 -6.87 -13.37 -18.52
N ILE A 67 -6.40 -14.45 -19.15
CA ILE A 67 -5.00 -14.91 -19.05
C ILE A 67 -4.05 -13.83 -19.57
N SER A 68 -4.33 -13.29 -20.76
CA SER A 68 -3.52 -12.25 -21.39
C SER A 68 -3.46 -10.97 -20.55
N ALA A 69 -4.60 -10.51 -20.05
CA ALA A 69 -4.67 -9.31 -19.21
C ALA A 69 -3.90 -9.50 -17.89
N SER A 70 -4.05 -10.67 -17.23
CA SER A 70 -3.28 -11.02 -16.03
C SER A 70 -1.78 -10.97 -16.29
N LEU A 71 -1.33 -11.61 -17.37
CA LEU A 71 0.08 -11.64 -17.74
C LEU A 71 0.60 -10.23 -18.07
N ASN A 72 -0.10 -9.48 -18.91
CA ASN A 72 0.30 -8.13 -19.30
C ASN A 72 0.36 -7.18 -18.10
N GLY A 73 -0.56 -7.27 -17.15
CA GLY A 73 -0.52 -6.51 -15.91
C GLY A 73 0.73 -6.79 -15.08
N ARG A 74 1.14 -8.07 -14.98
CA ARG A 74 2.39 -8.46 -14.30
C ARG A 74 3.63 -7.93 -15.03
N LEU A 75 3.67 -8.05 -16.35
CA LEU A 75 4.79 -7.57 -17.17
C LEU A 75 4.93 -6.04 -17.07
N ALA A 76 3.82 -5.31 -17.17
CA ALA A 76 3.78 -3.86 -17.01
C ALA A 76 4.29 -3.43 -15.63
N SER A 77 3.79 -4.05 -14.56
CA SER A 77 4.22 -3.76 -13.18
C SER A 77 5.73 -3.97 -12.96
N ILE A 78 6.32 -5.02 -13.56
CA ILE A 78 7.76 -5.27 -13.47
C ILE A 78 8.54 -4.18 -14.24
N LYS A 79 8.09 -3.83 -15.45
CA LYS A 79 8.71 -2.78 -16.27
C LYS A 79 8.66 -1.42 -15.56
N GLU A 80 7.52 -1.05 -14.99
CA GLU A 80 7.33 0.21 -14.26
C GLU A 80 8.22 0.33 -13.01
N ARG A 81 8.39 -0.76 -12.26
CA ARG A 81 9.23 -0.78 -11.06
C ARG A 81 10.74 -0.73 -11.36
N ARG A 82 11.15 -1.13 -12.56
CA ARG A 82 12.57 -1.33 -12.90
C ARG A 82 13.43 -0.08 -12.78
N PRO A 83 13.03 1.13 -13.27
CA PRO A 83 13.82 2.35 -13.09
C PRO A 83 14.08 2.65 -11.60
N GLY A 84 13.09 2.43 -10.74
CA GLY A 84 13.25 2.59 -9.29
C GLY A 84 14.26 1.61 -8.68
N LEU A 85 14.29 0.36 -9.16
CA LEU A 85 15.24 -0.66 -8.71
C LEU A 85 16.69 -0.36 -9.20
N ILE A 86 16.84 0.20 -10.39
CA ILE A 86 18.13 0.67 -10.93
C ILE A 86 18.65 1.80 -10.05
N ALA A 87 17.87 2.85 -9.83
CA ALA A 87 18.24 3.98 -8.98
C ALA A 87 18.55 3.57 -7.53
N GLU A 88 17.85 2.55 -6.99
CA GLU A 88 18.17 1.99 -5.68
C GLU A 88 19.53 1.28 -5.68
N ALA A 89 19.81 0.45 -6.70
CA ALA A 89 21.08 -0.26 -6.83
C ALA A 89 22.26 0.70 -6.94
N GLU A 90 22.17 1.76 -7.75
CA GLU A 90 23.18 2.81 -7.89
C GLU A 90 23.48 3.50 -6.55
N ARG A 91 22.44 3.89 -5.80
CA ARG A 91 22.61 4.48 -4.46
C ARG A 91 23.33 3.54 -3.49
N ARG A 92 22.97 2.23 -3.50
CA ARG A 92 23.62 1.21 -2.68
C ARG A 92 25.09 1.02 -3.06
N ILE A 93 25.43 1.03 -4.35
CA ILE A 93 26.80 0.97 -4.86
C ILE A 93 27.58 2.19 -4.41
N LYS A 94 27.03 3.41 -4.57
CA LYS A 94 27.68 4.65 -4.12
C LYS A 94 28.00 4.60 -2.63
N LYS A 95 27.06 4.11 -1.80
CA LYS A 95 27.28 3.91 -0.35
C LYS A 95 28.34 2.84 -0.08
N ALA A 96 28.28 1.69 -0.74
CA ALA A 96 29.26 0.60 -0.55
C ALA A 96 30.68 1.06 -0.91
N LYS A 97 30.85 1.82 -2.00
CA LYS A 97 32.14 2.42 -2.38
C LYS A 97 32.67 3.39 -1.29
N ARG A 98 31.77 4.22 -0.71
CA ARG A 98 32.16 5.15 0.39
C ARG A 98 32.61 4.39 1.64
N VAL A 99 31.86 3.35 2.04
CA VAL A 99 32.20 2.51 3.20
C VAL A 99 33.52 1.77 2.96
N LEU A 100 33.75 1.30 1.73
CA LEU A 100 35.00 0.60 1.38
C LEU A 100 36.23 1.50 1.57
N LYS A 101 36.14 2.79 1.20
CA LYS A 101 37.23 3.77 1.39
C LYS A 101 37.61 4.00 2.85
N GLY A 102 36.68 3.85 3.79
CA GLY A 102 36.91 4.03 5.23
C GLY A 102 37.17 2.74 6.00
N THR A 103 37.33 1.59 5.32
CA THR A 103 37.57 0.29 6.00
C THR A 103 39.03 -0.10 5.85
N THR A 104 39.70 -0.32 6.99
CA THR A 104 41.11 -0.70 7.10
C THR A 104 41.33 -2.17 7.41
N ASP A 105 40.39 -2.84 8.07
CA ASP A 105 40.46 -4.26 8.43
C ASP A 105 40.39 -5.16 7.16
N PRO A 106 41.40 -6.02 6.90
CA PRO A 106 41.47 -6.86 5.70
C PRO A 106 40.31 -7.83 5.55
N ALA A 107 39.83 -8.46 6.63
CA ALA A 107 38.73 -9.42 6.60
C ALA A 107 37.42 -8.72 6.24
N GLN A 108 37.13 -7.59 6.86
CA GLN A 108 35.96 -6.79 6.51
C GLN A 108 36.07 -6.20 5.09
N LEU A 109 37.27 -5.81 4.66
CA LEU A 109 37.51 -5.28 3.34
C LEU A 109 37.14 -6.30 2.26
N HIS A 110 37.53 -7.56 2.42
CA HIS A 110 37.19 -8.65 1.52
C HIS A 110 35.67 -8.85 1.42
N GLN A 111 34.97 -8.92 2.56
CA GLN A 111 33.51 -9.06 2.59
C GLN A 111 32.79 -7.89 1.90
N LYS A 112 33.28 -6.65 2.13
CA LYS A 112 32.69 -5.45 1.51
C LYS A 112 32.97 -5.38 0.02
N LYS A 113 34.15 -5.79 -0.47
CA LYS A 113 34.46 -5.94 -1.90
C LYS A 113 33.53 -6.96 -2.57
N ARG A 114 33.32 -8.14 -1.95
CA ARG A 114 32.37 -9.15 -2.43
C ARG A 114 30.94 -8.60 -2.51
N LYS A 115 30.48 -7.88 -1.49
CA LYS A 115 29.15 -7.24 -1.48
C LYS A 115 29.02 -6.21 -2.60
N LEU A 116 30.06 -5.40 -2.86
CA LEU A 116 30.08 -4.42 -3.93
C LEU A 116 29.97 -5.09 -5.29
N ALA A 117 30.74 -6.16 -5.55
CA ALA A 117 30.69 -6.92 -6.79
C ALA A 117 29.28 -7.51 -7.07
N ILE A 118 28.62 -8.07 -6.03
CA ILE A 118 27.24 -8.56 -6.12
C ILE A 118 26.28 -7.44 -6.49
N LEU A 119 26.42 -6.24 -5.89
CA LEU A 119 25.58 -5.09 -6.20
C LEU A 119 25.79 -4.58 -7.63
N GLN A 120 27.03 -4.57 -8.12
CA GLN A 120 27.35 -4.19 -9.50
C GLN A 120 26.74 -5.17 -10.50
N SER A 121 26.99 -6.47 -10.33
CA SER A 121 26.40 -7.51 -11.17
C SER A 121 24.85 -7.45 -11.20
N ARG A 122 24.24 -7.10 -10.07
CA ARG A 122 22.79 -6.86 -10.03
C ARG A 122 22.37 -5.64 -10.84
N LEU A 123 23.10 -4.54 -10.74
CA LEU A 123 22.84 -3.30 -11.51
C LEU A 123 22.96 -3.58 -13.00
N ASP A 124 24.06 -4.20 -13.43
CA ASP A 124 24.33 -4.50 -14.85
C ASP A 124 23.21 -5.35 -15.46
N ARG A 125 22.74 -6.34 -14.72
CA ARG A 125 21.59 -7.17 -15.12
C ARG A 125 20.31 -6.36 -15.24
N LEU A 126 20.00 -5.47 -14.26
CA LEU A 126 18.79 -4.64 -14.29
C LEU A 126 18.82 -3.66 -15.47
N VAL A 127 19.97 -3.06 -15.75
CA VAL A 127 20.17 -2.14 -16.89
C VAL A 127 20.04 -2.90 -18.20
N LYS A 128 20.69 -4.06 -18.34
CA LYS A 128 20.58 -4.93 -19.52
C LYS A 128 19.13 -5.33 -19.79
N ASP A 129 18.41 -5.80 -18.77
CA ASP A 129 17.01 -6.18 -18.87
C ASP A 129 16.11 -4.97 -19.20
N HIS A 130 16.49 -3.74 -18.76
CA HIS A 130 15.77 -2.50 -19.06
C HIS A 130 15.93 -2.11 -20.53
N LEU A 131 17.15 -2.11 -21.03
CA LEU A 131 17.47 -1.75 -22.41
C LEU A 131 16.90 -2.75 -23.43
N SER A 132 16.98 -4.05 -23.11
CA SER A 132 16.45 -5.11 -23.97
C SER A 132 14.93 -5.31 -23.86
N GLY A 133 14.26 -4.64 -22.91
CA GLY A 133 12.83 -4.85 -22.64
C GLY A 133 12.48 -6.21 -22.02
N LYS A 134 13.49 -7.09 -21.81
CA LYS A 134 13.31 -8.45 -21.29
C LYS A 134 12.72 -8.42 -19.87
N VAL A 135 11.74 -9.26 -19.59
CA VAL A 135 11.11 -9.38 -18.26
C VAL A 135 11.36 -10.77 -17.68
N ARG A 136 11.91 -10.79 -16.47
CA ARG A 136 12.08 -12.04 -15.71
C ARG A 136 10.90 -12.21 -14.76
N LEU A 137 9.98 -13.08 -15.13
CA LEU A 137 8.77 -13.38 -14.35
C LEU A 137 8.91 -14.71 -13.63
N CYS A 138 8.77 -14.70 -12.31
CA CYS A 138 8.64 -15.90 -11.50
C CYS A 138 7.15 -16.19 -11.28
N PHE A 139 6.68 -17.33 -11.76
CA PHE A 139 5.35 -17.83 -11.45
C PHE A 139 5.41 -18.59 -10.12
N GLY A 140 4.55 -18.21 -9.18
CA GLY A 140 4.59 -18.66 -7.80
C GLY A 140 5.38 -17.71 -6.89
N SER A 141 6.01 -18.23 -5.86
CA SER A 141 6.78 -17.46 -4.89
C SER A 141 8.28 -17.52 -5.16
N ASN A 142 8.97 -16.38 -5.23
CA ASN A 142 10.43 -16.34 -5.30
C ASN A 142 11.10 -16.95 -4.06
N GLU A 143 10.46 -16.88 -2.92
CA GLU A 143 10.92 -17.49 -1.68
C GLU A 143 10.85 -19.01 -1.81
N LEU A 144 9.69 -19.55 -2.19
CA LEU A 144 9.50 -20.98 -2.41
C LEU A 144 10.45 -21.52 -3.49
N PHE A 145 10.69 -20.74 -4.58
CA PHE A 145 11.66 -21.10 -5.60
C PHE A 145 13.07 -21.29 -5.04
N ARG A 146 13.48 -20.44 -4.08
CA ARG A 146 14.81 -20.55 -3.47
C ARG A 146 14.95 -21.71 -2.50
N LYS A 147 13.88 -22.21 -1.90
CA LYS A 147 13.90 -23.34 -0.96
C LYS A 147 14.44 -24.64 -1.59
N GLN A 148 14.35 -24.79 -2.92
CA GLN A 148 14.93 -25.95 -3.62
C GLN A 148 16.43 -26.12 -3.42
N PHE A 149 17.16 -25.05 -3.14
CA PHE A 149 18.62 -25.08 -2.93
C PHE A 149 19.01 -25.44 -1.48
N HIS A 150 18.06 -25.47 -0.56
CA HIS A 150 18.24 -25.74 0.86
C HIS A 150 17.05 -26.53 1.40
N LEU A 151 16.82 -27.72 0.84
CA LEU A 151 15.63 -28.54 1.11
C LEU A 151 15.48 -28.87 2.59
N LYS A 152 16.53 -29.45 3.21
CA LYS A 152 16.51 -29.85 4.62
C LYS A 152 16.24 -28.69 5.56
N ASP A 153 16.91 -27.55 5.34
CA ASP A 153 16.75 -26.34 6.17
C ASP A 153 15.34 -25.73 6.07
N ASN A 154 14.60 -26.09 5.01
CA ASN A 154 13.24 -25.62 4.76
C ASN A 154 12.16 -26.71 4.99
N GLY A 155 12.53 -27.83 5.61
CA GLY A 155 11.60 -28.90 6.01
C GLY A 155 11.16 -29.85 4.90
N TYR A 156 11.86 -29.89 3.74
CA TYR A 156 11.57 -30.82 2.65
C TYR A 156 12.43 -32.07 2.74
N ALA A 157 11.81 -33.24 2.76
CA ALA A 157 12.51 -34.49 2.73
C ALA A 157 13.12 -34.78 1.34
N SER A 158 12.49 -34.32 0.26
CA SER A 158 12.94 -34.57 -1.11
C SER A 158 12.63 -33.40 -2.04
N HIS A 159 13.33 -33.36 -3.18
CA HIS A 159 13.03 -32.40 -4.26
C HIS A 159 11.62 -32.57 -4.83
N ASN A 160 11.10 -33.80 -4.85
CA ASN A 160 9.75 -34.08 -5.34
C ASN A 160 8.66 -33.48 -4.44
N GLU A 161 8.88 -33.48 -3.14
CA GLU A 161 7.97 -32.81 -2.20
C GLU A 161 7.95 -31.30 -2.42
N TRP A 162 9.11 -30.66 -2.51
CA TRP A 162 9.21 -29.25 -2.89
C TRP A 162 8.57 -28.97 -4.26
N LEU A 163 8.75 -29.85 -5.23
CA LEU A 163 8.20 -29.68 -6.57
C LEU A 163 6.67 -29.68 -6.58
N LYS A 164 6.03 -30.53 -5.75
CA LYS A 164 4.56 -30.52 -5.56
C LYS A 164 4.09 -29.16 -5.04
N ASP A 165 4.71 -28.65 -3.99
CA ASP A 165 4.38 -27.33 -3.43
C ASP A 165 4.62 -26.20 -4.44
N TRP A 166 5.73 -26.30 -5.18
CA TRP A 166 6.05 -25.34 -6.22
C TRP A 166 4.99 -25.35 -7.34
N GLN A 167 4.57 -26.50 -7.77
CA GLN A 167 3.51 -26.67 -8.79
C GLN A 167 2.16 -26.14 -8.25
N ALA A 168 1.78 -26.49 -7.04
CA ALA A 168 0.57 -26.02 -6.39
C ALA A 168 0.57 -24.48 -6.29
N SER A 169 1.65 -23.87 -5.81
CA SER A 169 1.79 -22.42 -5.70
C SER A 169 1.64 -21.68 -7.04
N ARG A 170 2.03 -22.31 -8.15
CA ARG A 170 1.95 -21.73 -9.51
C ARG A 170 0.57 -21.84 -10.15
N ASN A 171 -0.27 -22.73 -9.66
CA ASN A 171 -1.53 -23.11 -10.28
C ASN A 171 -2.73 -22.93 -9.34
N ARG A 172 -2.60 -22.15 -8.26
CA ARG A 172 -3.61 -22.02 -7.22
C ARG A 172 -4.65 -20.91 -7.46
N GLN A 173 -4.61 -20.23 -8.61
CA GLN A 173 -5.51 -19.12 -8.88
C GLN A 173 -5.87 -18.98 -10.35
N PHE A 174 -7.03 -18.38 -10.59
CA PHE A 174 -7.44 -17.92 -11.92
C PHE A 174 -8.21 -16.61 -11.82
N PHE A 175 -8.30 -15.91 -12.94
CA PHE A 175 -9.01 -14.65 -13.07
C PHE A 175 -10.15 -14.77 -14.06
N VAL A 176 -11.24 -14.08 -13.77
CA VAL A 176 -12.38 -13.90 -14.69
C VAL A 176 -12.58 -12.41 -14.83
N ILE A 177 -12.42 -11.88 -16.03
CA ILE A 177 -12.49 -10.44 -16.32
C ILE A 177 -13.83 -10.14 -16.97
N GLY A 178 -14.53 -9.17 -16.40
CA GLY A 178 -15.76 -8.61 -16.94
C GLY A 178 -15.51 -7.38 -17.82
N SER A 179 -16.55 -6.95 -18.49
CA SER A 179 -16.58 -5.73 -19.28
C SER A 179 -17.90 -5.00 -19.04
N LYS A 180 -17.90 -3.69 -19.18
CA LYS A 180 -19.11 -2.86 -19.10
C LYS A 180 -20.16 -3.28 -20.13
N ASP A 181 -19.73 -3.78 -21.29
CA ASP A 181 -20.61 -4.17 -22.39
C ASP A 181 -21.19 -5.59 -22.24
N GLU A 182 -20.85 -6.30 -21.17
CA GLU A 182 -21.31 -7.66 -20.96
C GLU A 182 -22.52 -7.75 -20.04
N THR A 183 -23.39 -8.71 -20.32
CA THR A 183 -24.50 -9.08 -19.44
C THR A 183 -24.01 -9.32 -18.03
N ALA A 184 -24.66 -8.71 -17.04
CA ALA A 184 -24.30 -8.75 -15.63
C ALA A 184 -22.86 -8.29 -15.33
N GLY A 185 -22.22 -7.50 -16.22
CA GLY A 185 -20.86 -6.98 -16.05
C GLY A 185 -19.76 -8.01 -16.16
N CYS A 186 -20.08 -9.30 -16.31
CA CYS A 186 -19.14 -10.38 -16.55
C CYS A 186 -19.85 -11.64 -17.09
N GLN A 187 -19.80 -11.87 -18.39
CA GLN A 187 -20.44 -13.02 -19.01
C GLN A 187 -19.89 -14.38 -18.55
N SER A 188 -18.60 -14.41 -18.20
CA SER A 188 -17.94 -15.66 -17.77
C SER A 188 -18.12 -15.99 -16.28
N CYS A 189 -18.63 -15.05 -15.48
CA CYS A 189 -18.98 -15.24 -14.07
C CYS A 189 -20.18 -14.36 -13.73
N VAL A 190 -21.38 -14.90 -13.89
CA VAL A 190 -22.62 -14.18 -13.63
C VAL A 190 -22.94 -14.28 -12.15
N ALA A 191 -23.11 -13.10 -11.50
CA ALA A 191 -23.53 -12.99 -10.13
C ALA A 191 -25.02 -12.72 -10.05
N THR A 192 -25.69 -13.40 -9.10
CA THR A 192 -27.12 -13.17 -8.76
C THR A 192 -27.26 -13.01 -7.25
N ILE A 193 -28.26 -12.27 -6.81
CA ILE A 193 -28.58 -12.07 -5.40
C ILE A 193 -29.73 -13.00 -5.06
N ALA A 194 -29.56 -13.83 -4.03
CA ALA A 194 -30.59 -14.70 -3.52
C ALA A 194 -31.55 -13.93 -2.59
N GLU A 195 -32.72 -14.50 -2.28
CA GLU A 195 -33.74 -13.88 -1.39
C GLU A 195 -33.21 -13.54 0.01
N ASN A 196 -32.28 -14.36 0.53
CA ASN A 196 -31.61 -14.12 1.80
C ASN A 196 -30.47 -13.08 1.72
N GLY A 197 -30.33 -12.37 0.59
CA GLY A 197 -29.28 -11.38 0.36
C GLY A 197 -27.91 -11.94 0.02
N SER A 198 -27.69 -13.26 0.10
CA SER A 198 -26.40 -13.86 -0.29
C SER A 198 -26.19 -13.82 -1.80
N ILE A 199 -24.93 -13.90 -2.22
CA ILE A 199 -24.56 -13.87 -3.63
C ILE A 199 -24.33 -15.30 -4.12
N ALA A 200 -24.88 -15.61 -5.30
CA ALA A 200 -24.56 -16.82 -6.05
C ALA A 200 -23.76 -16.46 -7.31
N LEU A 201 -22.72 -17.25 -7.61
CA LEU A 201 -21.87 -17.06 -8.77
C LEU A 201 -22.01 -18.27 -9.72
N ARG A 202 -22.37 -18.04 -10.96
CA ARG A 202 -22.35 -19.03 -12.04
C ARG A 202 -21.13 -18.81 -12.92
N ILE A 203 -20.14 -19.68 -12.75
CA ILE A 203 -18.83 -19.60 -13.43
C ILE A 203 -18.87 -20.46 -14.69
N ARG A 204 -18.49 -19.90 -15.83
CA ARG A 204 -18.26 -20.64 -17.08
C ARG A 204 -16.90 -21.30 -17.02
N LEU A 205 -16.88 -22.62 -17.00
CA LEU A 205 -15.66 -23.45 -16.99
C LEU A 205 -15.09 -23.60 -18.42
N PRO A 206 -13.78 -23.88 -18.58
CA PRO A 206 -13.16 -24.20 -19.86
C PRO A 206 -13.83 -25.37 -20.58
N ASN A 207 -13.85 -25.34 -21.90
CA ASN A 207 -14.54 -26.35 -22.71
C ASN A 207 -13.92 -27.75 -22.63
N VAL A 208 -12.67 -27.84 -22.18
CA VAL A 208 -11.98 -29.12 -21.95
C VAL A 208 -12.53 -29.88 -20.74
N LEU A 209 -13.21 -29.17 -19.81
CA LEU A 209 -13.86 -29.77 -18.66
C LEU A 209 -15.26 -30.26 -19.05
N VAL A 210 -15.67 -31.43 -18.50
CA VAL A 210 -16.97 -32.06 -18.80
C VAL A 210 -18.13 -31.14 -18.45
N THR A 211 -18.05 -30.47 -17.28
CA THR A 211 -19.06 -29.56 -16.79
C THR A 211 -18.86 -28.17 -17.36
N LYS A 212 -19.90 -27.60 -17.98
CA LYS A 212 -19.83 -26.26 -18.60
C LYS A 212 -19.92 -25.11 -17.59
N HIS A 213 -20.66 -25.27 -16.50
CA HIS A 213 -20.89 -24.25 -15.50
C HIS A 213 -20.78 -24.82 -14.09
N LEU A 214 -20.16 -24.05 -13.19
CA LEU A 214 -20.15 -24.31 -11.76
C LEU A 214 -20.93 -23.21 -11.06
N ILE A 215 -21.85 -23.59 -10.14
CA ILE A 215 -22.63 -22.66 -9.34
C ILE A 215 -22.11 -22.70 -7.91
N LEU A 216 -21.68 -21.56 -7.42
CA LEU A 216 -21.28 -21.33 -6.03
C LEU A 216 -22.38 -20.51 -5.35
N LYS A 217 -22.91 -20.97 -4.24
CA LYS A 217 -24.03 -20.35 -3.50
C LYS A 217 -23.58 -19.82 -2.14
N ASN A 218 -24.43 -19.04 -1.50
CA ASN A 218 -24.29 -18.56 -0.13
C ASN A 218 -22.99 -17.76 0.13
N ILE A 219 -22.61 -16.90 -0.82
CA ILE A 219 -21.42 -16.07 -0.69
C ILE A 219 -21.81 -14.76 -0.03
N CYS A 220 -21.25 -14.50 1.16
CA CYS A 220 -21.40 -13.25 1.89
C CYS A 220 -20.02 -12.59 2.07
N PHE A 221 -19.96 -11.29 1.99
CA PHE A 221 -18.75 -10.53 2.21
C PHE A 221 -18.87 -9.79 3.53
N ALA A 222 -17.91 -10.01 4.44
CA ALA A 222 -17.87 -9.29 5.72
C ALA A 222 -17.71 -7.78 5.57
N TYR A 223 -17.12 -7.36 4.44
CA TYR A 223 -16.93 -5.94 4.09
C TYR A 223 -17.33 -5.71 2.64
N GLY A 224 -18.06 -4.61 2.38
CA GLY A 224 -18.44 -4.18 1.04
C GLY A 224 -19.48 -5.05 0.36
N HIS A 225 -20.24 -5.84 1.12
CA HIS A 225 -21.33 -6.66 0.61
C HIS A 225 -22.36 -5.80 -0.14
N ASP A 226 -22.80 -4.70 0.48
CA ASP A 226 -23.77 -3.76 -0.11
C ASP A 226 -23.22 -3.07 -1.37
N THR A 227 -21.91 -2.80 -1.41
CA THR A 227 -21.26 -2.23 -2.59
C THR A 227 -21.28 -3.23 -3.76
N ILE A 228 -21.03 -4.51 -3.47
CA ILE A 228 -21.06 -5.58 -4.49
C ILE A 228 -22.48 -5.82 -4.95
N THR A 229 -23.46 -5.95 -4.04
CA THR A 229 -24.87 -6.17 -4.38
C THR A 229 -25.46 -4.99 -5.17
N SER A 230 -25.11 -3.76 -4.80
CA SER A 230 -25.47 -2.57 -5.56
C SER A 230 -24.86 -2.58 -6.97
N ALA A 231 -23.62 -3.07 -7.12
CA ALA A 231 -22.99 -3.21 -8.44
C ALA A 231 -23.68 -4.26 -9.30
N ILE A 232 -24.04 -5.40 -8.70
CA ILE A 232 -24.82 -6.47 -9.35
C ILE A 232 -26.20 -5.93 -9.77
N GLY A 233 -26.91 -5.26 -8.85
CA GLY A 233 -28.22 -4.68 -9.12
C GLY A 233 -28.21 -3.67 -10.28
N ARG A 234 -27.20 -2.80 -10.34
CA ARG A 234 -27.04 -1.88 -11.49
C ARG A 234 -26.87 -2.62 -12.82
N ASN A 235 -26.15 -3.72 -12.84
CA ASN A 235 -25.93 -4.51 -14.05
C ASN A 235 -27.14 -5.37 -14.45
N LEU A 236 -28.14 -5.49 -13.58
CA LEU A 236 -29.41 -6.14 -13.87
C LEU A 236 -30.48 -5.14 -14.32
N SER A 237 -30.20 -3.82 -14.23
CA SER A 237 -31.13 -2.78 -14.70
C SER A 237 -31.14 -2.67 -16.22
N ASP A 238 -32.25 -2.21 -16.78
CA ASP A 238 -32.39 -2.00 -18.21
C ASP A 238 -31.52 -0.86 -18.76
N ASN A 239 -31.10 0.06 -17.91
CA ASN A 239 -30.22 1.16 -18.27
C ASN A 239 -28.75 0.73 -18.32
N LYS A 240 -28.27 0.47 -19.54
CA LYS A 240 -26.88 0.05 -19.80
C LYS A 240 -25.82 1.09 -19.45
N ASP A 241 -26.18 2.37 -19.34
CA ASP A 241 -25.23 3.42 -18.96
C ASP A 241 -24.74 3.24 -17.52
N ASN A 242 -25.54 2.62 -16.67
CA ASN A 242 -25.22 2.31 -15.30
C ASN A 242 -24.39 1.02 -15.14
N TRP A 243 -24.24 0.23 -16.19
CA TRP A 243 -23.50 -1.02 -16.13
C TRP A 243 -22.02 -0.79 -15.88
N GLN A 244 -21.41 -1.73 -15.17
CA GLN A 244 -19.98 -1.68 -14.84
C GLN A 244 -19.34 -3.07 -14.94
N ALA A 245 -18.06 -3.10 -15.25
CA ALA A 245 -17.28 -4.33 -15.23
C ALA A 245 -17.16 -4.87 -13.79
N ILE A 246 -17.45 -6.16 -13.60
CA ILE A 246 -17.18 -6.87 -12.36
C ILE A 246 -16.11 -7.92 -12.63
N ASN A 247 -14.99 -7.83 -11.93
CA ASN A 247 -13.87 -8.75 -12.10
C ASN A 247 -13.75 -9.68 -10.92
N TYR A 248 -13.43 -10.94 -11.18
CA TYR A 248 -13.29 -11.98 -10.16
C TYR A 248 -11.89 -12.58 -10.19
N ARG A 249 -11.35 -12.87 -9.00
CA ARG A 249 -10.16 -13.70 -8.83
C ARG A 249 -10.48 -14.79 -7.82
N PHE A 250 -10.24 -16.03 -8.19
CA PHE A 250 -10.36 -17.17 -7.31
C PHE A 250 -8.96 -17.64 -6.90
N LEU A 251 -8.76 -17.87 -5.62
CA LEU A 251 -7.47 -18.27 -5.05
C LEU A 251 -7.69 -19.38 -4.03
N LYS A 252 -6.97 -20.50 -4.19
CA LYS A 252 -6.89 -21.58 -3.22
C LYS A 252 -5.71 -21.34 -2.27
N ASP A 253 -5.96 -21.37 -0.97
CA ASP A 253 -4.94 -21.38 0.08
C ASP A 253 -5.13 -22.60 1.00
N ASP A 254 -4.35 -22.69 2.06
CA ASP A 254 -4.36 -23.81 3.00
C ASP A 254 -5.71 -23.99 3.72
N LYS A 255 -6.56 -22.97 3.73
CA LYS A 255 -7.90 -22.97 4.33
C LYS A 255 -9.03 -23.09 3.29
N GLY A 256 -8.72 -23.42 2.03
CA GLY A 256 -9.68 -23.57 0.93
C GLY A 256 -9.76 -22.38 -0.02
N TRP A 257 -10.89 -22.22 -0.72
CA TRP A 257 -11.06 -21.21 -1.74
C TRP A 257 -11.49 -19.85 -1.19
N ARG A 258 -10.95 -18.80 -1.79
CA ARG A 258 -11.40 -17.41 -1.64
C ARG A 258 -11.76 -16.82 -2.98
N VAL A 259 -12.82 -16.02 -2.98
CA VAL A 259 -13.17 -15.16 -4.10
C VAL A 259 -12.85 -13.71 -3.77
N PHE A 260 -12.27 -13.03 -4.73
CA PHE A 260 -12.03 -11.58 -4.71
C PHE A 260 -12.89 -10.97 -5.79
N VAL A 261 -13.70 -9.99 -5.44
CA VAL A 261 -14.60 -9.27 -6.36
C VAL A 261 -14.14 -7.84 -6.45
N SER A 262 -13.85 -7.37 -7.66
CA SER A 262 -13.45 -6.00 -7.92
C SER A 262 -14.56 -5.28 -8.67
N VAL A 263 -15.06 -4.20 -8.08
CA VAL A 263 -16.12 -3.35 -8.60
C VAL A 263 -15.65 -1.89 -8.69
N VAL A 264 -16.25 -1.15 -9.61
CA VAL A 264 -16.07 0.31 -9.66
C VAL A 264 -16.89 0.94 -8.54
N ILE A 265 -16.26 1.79 -7.76
CA ILE A 265 -16.96 2.57 -6.74
C ILE A 265 -17.31 3.96 -7.27
N SER A 266 -18.55 4.37 -7.03
CA SER A 266 -19.00 5.72 -7.33
C SER A 266 -18.20 6.72 -6.50
N LYS A 267 -17.94 7.91 -7.07
CA LYS A 267 -17.35 8.99 -6.29
C LYS A 267 -18.30 9.39 -5.17
N VAL A 268 -17.80 9.38 -3.95
CA VAL A 268 -18.50 9.97 -2.82
C VAL A 268 -18.47 11.49 -2.98
N GLN A 269 -19.57 12.15 -2.62
CA GLN A 269 -19.62 13.60 -2.63
C GLN A 269 -18.56 14.15 -1.67
N VAL A 270 -17.77 15.11 -2.16
CA VAL A 270 -16.74 15.76 -1.33
C VAL A 270 -17.45 16.68 -0.34
N ILE A 271 -17.21 16.45 0.95
CA ILE A 271 -17.75 17.25 2.06
C ILE A 271 -16.70 18.17 2.69
N SER A 272 -15.41 17.94 2.37
CA SER A 272 -14.32 18.75 2.94
C SER A 272 -14.23 20.12 2.31
N ARG A 273 -14.01 21.14 3.14
CA ARG A 273 -13.91 22.55 2.79
C ARG A 273 -12.54 23.11 3.14
N LYS A 274 -11.71 23.30 2.13
CA LYS A 274 -10.36 23.87 2.28
C LYS A 274 -10.34 25.36 2.64
N ASP A 275 -11.42 26.05 2.35
CA ASP A 275 -11.59 27.49 2.63
C ASP A 275 -11.71 27.83 4.12
N ILE A 276 -12.09 26.86 4.95
CA ILE A 276 -12.20 27.01 6.42
C ILE A 276 -10.97 26.53 7.17
N GLY A 277 -10.02 25.89 6.52
CA GLY A 277 -8.82 25.34 7.12
C GLY A 277 -8.49 23.94 6.66
N VAL A 278 -7.46 23.34 7.24
CA VAL A 278 -7.04 21.97 6.96
C VAL A 278 -6.57 21.27 8.23
N ILE A 279 -6.44 19.94 8.16
CA ILE A 279 -5.88 19.12 9.23
C ILE A 279 -4.56 18.54 8.75
N GLY A 280 -3.45 19.02 9.32
CA GLY A 280 -2.12 18.47 9.08
C GLY A 280 -1.90 17.19 9.88
N VAL A 281 -1.28 16.20 9.25
CA VAL A 281 -0.97 14.89 9.87
C VAL A 281 0.52 14.62 9.73
N ASP A 282 1.24 14.53 10.84
CA ASP A 282 2.62 14.06 10.91
C ASP A 282 2.65 12.60 11.38
N ILE A 283 3.20 11.71 10.54
CA ILE A 283 3.22 10.26 10.77
C ILE A 283 4.49 9.88 11.51
N ASN A 284 4.36 9.41 12.75
CA ASN A 284 5.47 9.03 13.61
C ASN A 284 5.52 7.51 13.90
N ALA A 285 6.55 7.07 14.61
CA ALA A 285 6.78 5.65 14.89
C ALA A 285 5.73 5.02 15.80
N ASN A 286 5.12 5.81 16.67
CA ASN A 286 4.22 5.38 17.74
C ASN A 286 2.90 6.17 17.80
N HIS A 287 2.74 7.19 16.96
CA HIS A 287 1.50 7.99 16.91
C HIS A 287 1.37 8.76 15.59
N LEU A 288 0.17 9.19 15.30
CA LEU A 288 -0.14 10.24 14.32
C LEU A 288 -0.32 11.54 15.08
N ALA A 289 0.48 12.56 14.79
CA ALA A 289 0.26 13.89 15.34
C ALA A 289 -0.71 14.65 14.43
N ILE A 290 -1.79 15.11 15.01
CA ILE A 290 -2.86 15.83 14.33
C ILE A 290 -2.81 17.29 14.74
N THR A 291 -2.94 18.20 13.78
CA THR A 291 -3.11 19.63 14.06
C THR A 291 -4.12 20.23 13.09
N GLU A 292 -5.23 20.68 13.63
CA GLU A 292 -6.22 21.47 12.90
C GLU A 292 -5.72 22.89 12.72
N THR A 293 -5.90 23.46 11.52
CA THR A 293 -5.63 24.87 11.24
C THR A 293 -6.91 25.59 10.82
N ASP A 294 -6.95 26.89 11.07
CA ASP A 294 -7.87 27.78 10.41
C ASP A 294 -7.40 28.12 8.98
N ARG A 295 -8.18 28.92 8.25
CA ARG A 295 -7.82 29.40 6.90
C ARG A 295 -6.57 30.27 6.85
N PHE A 296 -6.17 30.86 7.98
CA PHE A 296 -4.98 31.69 8.13
C PHE A 296 -3.74 30.88 8.57
N GLY A 297 -3.89 29.57 8.75
CA GLY A 297 -2.80 28.68 9.16
C GLY A 297 -2.47 28.78 10.65
N ASN A 298 -3.34 29.30 11.50
CA ASN A 298 -3.17 29.23 12.95
C ASN A 298 -3.67 27.88 13.47
N PRO A 299 -3.05 27.32 14.52
CA PRO A 299 -3.52 26.09 15.13
C PRO A 299 -4.81 26.35 15.91
N VAL A 300 -5.82 25.50 15.68
CA VAL A 300 -7.11 25.50 16.40
C VAL A 300 -7.11 24.43 17.47
N GLU A 301 -6.80 23.22 17.09
CA GLU A 301 -6.74 22.06 17.99
C GLU A 301 -5.60 21.12 17.56
N TYR A 302 -4.96 20.46 18.53
CA TYR A 302 -3.89 19.53 18.25
C TYR A 302 -3.79 18.43 19.32
N PHE A 303 -3.57 17.19 18.86
CA PHE A 303 -3.45 16.00 19.73
C PHE A 303 -2.68 14.88 19.03
N PRO A 304 -2.11 13.91 19.76
CA PRO A 304 -1.58 12.69 19.21
C PRO A 304 -2.63 11.59 19.20
N ILE A 305 -2.67 10.78 18.13
CA ILE A 305 -3.42 9.52 18.08
C ILE A 305 -2.42 8.38 18.20
N PRO A 306 -2.49 7.52 19.24
CA PRO A 306 -1.56 6.40 19.40
C PRO A 306 -1.60 5.42 18.23
N CYS A 307 -0.42 5.02 17.72
CA CYS A 307 -0.28 4.08 16.61
C CYS A 307 1.02 3.27 16.74
N VAL A 308 1.13 2.43 17.78
CA VAL A 308 2.34 1.67 18.10
C VAL A 308 2.38 0.38 17.30
N THR A 309 3.18 0.33 16.24
CA THR A 309 3.29 -0.83 15.33
C THR A 309 4.55 -1.67 15.54
N TYR A 310 5.49 -1.23 16.37
CA TYR A 310 6.73 -1.95 16.66
C TYR A 310 6.45 -3.24 17.45
N GLY A 311 7.09 -4.35 17.04
CA GLY A 311 6.92 -5.66 17.70
C GLY A 311 5.58 -6.37 17.41
N LYS A 312 4.74 -5.83 16.54
CA LYS A 312 3.43 -6.39 16.19
C LYS A 312 3.49 -7.21 14.91
N THR A 313 2.60 -8.21 14.79
CA THR A 313 2.39 -8.96 13.54
C THR A 313 1.84 -8.05 12.45
N LEU A 314 1.80 -8.54 11.21
CA LEU A 314 1.27 -7.76 10.08
C LEU A 314 -0.22 -7.42 10.28
N GLU A 315 -0.99 -8.36 10.77
CA GLU A 315 -2.43 -8.24 11.01
C GLU A 315 -2.70 -7.25 12.15
N GLN A 316 -1.98 -7.39 13.27
CA GLN A 316 -2.05 -6.43 14.38
C GLN A 316 -1.67 -5.01 13.95
N ARG A 317 -0.63 -4.85 13.12
CA ARG A 317 -0.28 -3.54 12.58
C ARG A 317 -1.39 -2.94 11.75
N ARG A 318 -2.05 -3.76 10.91
CA ARG A 318 -3.18 -3.29 10.08
C ARG A 318 -4.36 -2.84 10.93
N ALA A 319 -4.69 -3.58 11.98
CA ALA A 319 -5.75 -3.21 12.91
C ALA A 319 -5.43 -1.88 13.61
N ILE A 320 -4.26 -1.77 14.28
CA ILE A 320 -3.83 -0.56 14.98
C ILE A 320 -3.80 0.67 14.06
N ILE A 321 -3.29 0.51 12.84
CA ILE A 321 -3.28 1.60 11.85
C ILE A 321 -4.69 1.93 11.40
N GLY A 322 -5.54 0.90 11.19
CA GLY A 322 -6.94 1.08 10.82
C GLY A 322 -7.69 1.93 11.84
N ASP A 323 -7.54 1.64 13.13
CA ASP A 323 -8.19 2.36 14.24
C ASP A 323 -7.68 3.80 14.34
N ALA A 324 -6.35 4.01 14.29
CA ALA A 324 -5.75 5.33 14.34
C ALA A 324 -6.19 6.23 13.15
N VAL A 325 -6.25 5.65 11.95
CA VAL A 325 -6.72 6.36 10.75
C VAL A 325 -8.21 6.64 10.83
N CYS A 326 -9.01 5.72 11.38
CA CYS A 326 -10.43 5.92 11.56
C CYS A 326 -10.71 7.15 12.44
N GLN A 327 -9.97 7.30 13.55
CA GLN A 327 -10.06 8.48 14.43
C GLN A 327 -9.65 9.77 13.70
N ALA A 328 -8.55 9.76 12.94
CA ALA A 328 -8.10 10.92 12.18
C ALA A 328 -9.11 11.36 11.11
N VAL A 329 -9.70 10.40 10.39
CA VAL A 329 -10.72 10.68 9.37
C VAL A 329 -12.04 11.14 10.01
N ALA A 330 -12.47 10.51 11.11
CA ALA A 330 -13.67 10.93 11.85
C ALA A 330 -13.55 12.39 12.32
N PHE A 331 -12.39 12.78 12.84
CA PHE A 331 -12.09 14.16 13.19
C PHE A 331 -12.20 15.10 11.98
N ALA A 332 -11.67 14.69 10.82
CA ALA A 332 -11.75 15.47 9.58
C ALA A 332 -13.20 15.63 9.09
N VAL A 333 -14.02 14.58 9.22
CA VAL A 333 -15.47 14.61 8.92
C VAL A 333 -16.19 15.60 9.82
N CYS A 334 -16.00 15.51 11.15
CA CYS A 334 -16.61 16.43 12.12
C CYS A 334 -16.25 17.89 11.86
N ARG A 335 -15.03 18.16 11.39
CA ARG A 335 -14.56 19.51 11.07
C ARG A 335 -14.85 19.94 9.63
N SER A 336 -15.31 19.03 8.79
CA SER A 336 -15.48 19.23 7.34
C SER A 336 -14.22 19.80 6.68
N LYS A 337 -13.03 19.38 7.12
CA LYS A 337 -11.73 19.87 6.63
C LYS A 337 -10.94 18.76 5.95
N PRO A 338 -10.19 19.04 4.87
CA PRO A 338 -9.34 18.05 4.23
C PRO A 338 -8.13 17.68 5.09
N LEU A 339 -7.64 16.47 4.91
CA LEU A 339 -6.39 16.00 5.51
C LEU A 339 -5.20 16.39 4.63
N VAL A 340 -4.12 16.84 5.26
CA VAL A 340 -2.85 17.13 4.59
C VAL A 340 -1.75 16.26 5.19
N ILE A 341 -1.07 15.49 4.32
CA ILE A 341 0.02 14.57 4.69
C ILE A 341 1.30 14.93 3.94
N GLU A 342 2.43 14.44 4.41
CA GLU A 342 3.70 14.58 3.69
C GLU A 342 3.78 13.62 2.49
N ARG A 343 4.32 14.11 1.35
CA ARG A 343 4.71 13.28 0.21
C ARG A 343 6.03 12.56 0.50
N LEU A 344 5.96 11.43 1.18
CA LEU A 344 7.15 10.66 1.56
C LEU A 344 7.56 9.68 0.46
N LYS A 345 8.69 9.94 -0.20
CA LYS A 345 9.37 8.96 -1.08
C LYS A 345 10.24 8.03 -0.23
N PHE A 346 9.63 6.94 0.24
CA PHE A 346 10.22 6.03 1.22
C PHE A 346 11.52 5.36 0.77
N GLN A 347 11.66 5.06 -0.53
CA GLN A 347 12.86 4.43 -1.07
C GLN A 347 14.15 5.26 -0.82
N ALA A 348 14.05 6.59 -0.84
CA ALA A 348 15.18 7.48 -0.55
C ALA A 348 15.54 7.48 0.95
N LYS A 349 14.55 7.50 1.85
CA LYS A 349 14.78 7.44 3.31
C LYS A 349 15.38 6.10 3.74
N LYS A 350 14.93 4.98 3.18
CA LYS A 350 15.47 3.65 3.51
C LYS A 350 16.97 3.51 3.24
N ALA A 351 17.47 4.16 2.19
CA ALA A 351 18.90 4.15 1.89
C ALA A 351 19.75 4.96 2.89
N VAL A 352 19.19 5.99 3.51
CA VAL A 352 19.84 6.77 4.57
C VAL A 352 19.90 5.97 5.87
N LEU A 353 18.84 5.22 6.19
CA LEU A 353 18.70 4.44 7.41
C LEU A 353 19.66 3.24 7.53
N GLU A 354 20.21 2.74 6.43
CA GLU A 354 21.17 1.64 6.45
C GLU A 354 22.51 1.96 7.17
N GLY A 355 22.72 3.21 7.59
CA GLY A 355 23.90 3.64 8.36
C GLY A 355 23.65 3.98 9.82
N GLU A 356 22.38 3.97 10.22
CA GLU A 356 21.95 4.31 11.57
C GLU A 356 22.02 3.11 12.52
N CYS A 357 21.89 3.37 13.83
CA CYS A 357 21.81 2.32 14.85
C CYS A 357 20.79 1.24 14.43
N PRO A 358 21.14 -0.07 14.50
CA PRO A 358 20.25 -1.17 14.07
C PRO A 358 18.87 -1.17 14.74
N ARG A 359 18.76 -0.66 15.97
CA ARG A 359 17.47 -0.51 16.69
C ARG A 359 16.61 0.57 16.03
N TYR A 360 17.19 1.72 15.71
CA TYR A 360 16.51 2.83 15.05
C TYR A 360 16.11 2.47 13.61
N ALA A 361 17.00 1.82 12.85
CA ALA A 361 16.71 1.33 11.51
C ALA A 361 15.58 0.29 11.52
N ARG A 362 15.51 -0.63 12.51
CA ARG A 362 14.40 -1.58 12.67
C ARG A 362 13.10 -0.90 13.04
N MET A 363 13.12 0.06 13.96
CA MET A 363 11.96 0.85 14.34
C MET A 363 11.37 1.57 13.12
N LEU A 364 12.20 2.26 12.34
CA LEU A 364 11.77 2.99 11.15
C LEU A 364 11.37 2.07 9.99
N SER A 365 12.02 0.92 9.83
CA SER A 365 11.61 -0.07 8.81
C SER A 365 10.29 -0.76 9.16
N ALA A 366 9.95 -0.83 10.46
CA ALA A 366 8.66 -1.31 10.94
C ALA A 366 7.52 -0.30 10.74
N MET A 367 7.86 0.99 10.50
CA MET A 367 6.85 2.00 10.20
C MET A 367 6.21 1.71 8.86
N ALA A 368 4.94 1.40 8.91
CA ALA A 368 4.15 1.07 7.73
C ALA A 368 3.64 2.35 7.03
N TYR A 369 4.53 3.32 6.76
CA TYR A 369 4.13 4.61 6.15
C TYR A 369 3.27 4.46 4.90
N THR A 370 3.70 3.59 3.97
CA THR A 370 2.92 3.34 2.75
C THR A 370 1.56 2.76 3.08
N LEU A 371 1.49 1.88 4.08
CA LEU A 371 0.23 1.29 4.53
C LEU A 371 -0.66 2.37 5.17
N ILE A 372 -0.12 3.20 6.06
CA ILE A 372 -0.85 4.32 6.69
C ILE A 372 -1.41 5.26 5.62
N GLN A 373 -0.59 5.71 4.69
CA GLN A 373 -1.04 6.59 3.60
C GLN A 373 -2.10 5.95 2.72
N THR A 374 -1.97 4.65 2.44
CA THR A 374 -2.96 3.91 1.64
C THR A 374 -4.30 3.82 2.37
N ILE A 375 -4.28 3.53 3.69
CA ILE A 375 -5.50 3.43 4.49
C ILE A 375 -6.13 4.82 4.68
N ILE A 376 -5.34 5.88 4.92
CA ILE A 376 -5.85 7.27 5.00
C ILE A 376 -6.61 7.62 3.72
N ARG A 377 -6.01 7.41 2.55
CA ARG A 377 -6.68 7.72 1.27
C ARG A 377 -7.94 6.90 1.05
N ALA A 378 -7.90 5.61 1.39
CA ALA A 378 -9.04 4.75 1.22
C ALA A 378 -10.22 5.18 2.12
N ARG A 379 -9.97 5.41 3.41
CA ARG A 379 -11.00 5.82 4.36
C ARG A 379 -11.52 7.24 4.10
N ALA A 380 -10.62 8.17 3.79
CA ALA A 380 -11.00 9.55 3.45
C ALA A 380 -11.87 9.59 2.18
N PHE A 381 -11.55 8.77 1.17
CA PHE A 381 -12.38 8.65 -0.03
C PHE A 381 -13.79 8.17 0.32
N ASP A 382 -13.95 7.20 1.23
CA ASP A 382 -15.24 6.66 1.62
C ASP A 382 -16.14 7.68 2.34
N THR A 383 -15.51 8.64 2.99
CA THR A 383 -16.20 9.67 3.78
C THR A 383 -16.31 11.02 3.06
N GLY A 384 -15.84 11.13 1.81
CA GLY A 384 -15.84 12.39 1.07
C GLY A 384 -14.83 13.43 1.55
N ILE A 385 -13.80 13.00 2.30
CA ILE A 385 -12.71 13.86 2.75
C ILE A 385 -11.57 13.84 1.73
N GLU A 386 -11.12 15.01 1.29
CA GLU A 386 -9.95 15.12 0.42
C GLU A 386 -8.65 14.90 1.20
N VAL A 387 -7.66 14.26 0.54
CA VAL A 387 -6.31 14.09 1.08
C VAL A 387 -5.32 14.76 0.15
N HIS A 388 -4.62 15.76 0.66
CA HIS A 388 -3.60 16.50 -0.06
C HIS A 388 -2.19 16.11 0.40
N GLU A 389 -1.23 16.23 -0.51
CA GLU A 389 0.17 15.92 -0.23
C GLU A 389 1.05 17.14 -0.39
N VAL A 390 1.92 17.38 0.60
CA VAL A 390 2.88 18.49 0.59
C VAL A 390 4.33 17.98 0.63
N ASN A 391 5.26 18.82 0.22
CA ASN A 391 6.69 18.53 0.28
C ASN A 391 7.16 18.40 1.74
N PRO A 392 7.86 17.32 2.15
CA PRO A 392 8.28 17.08 3.52
C PRO A 392 9.55 17.87 3.94
N ALA A 393 10.15 18.67 3.06
CA ALA A 393 11.43 19.33 3.35
C ALA A 393 11.31 20.29 4.55
N TYR A 394 12.11 20.05 5.58
CA TYR A 394 12.25 20.87 6.79
C TYR A 394 11.00 21.02 7.67
N THR A 395 9.91 20.31 7.44
CA THR A 395 8.67 20.39 8.26
C THR A 395 8.95 20.22 9.75
N SER A 396 9.69 19.18 10.11
CA SER A 396 10.06 18.92 11.51
C SER A 396 10.99 19.98 12.10
N VAL A 397 11.93 20.51 11.31
CA VAL A 397 12.86 21.56 11.76
C VAL A 397 12.12 22.86 11.99
N ILE A 398 11.26 23.25 11.04
CA ILE A 398 10.42 24.46 11.15
C ILE A 398 9.49 24.32 12.35
N GLY A 399 8.81 23.19 12.50
CA GLY A 399 7.95 22.91 13.64
C GLY A 399 8.69 23.10 14.97
N GLN A 400 9.83 22.42 15.10
CA GLN A 400 10.64 22.45 16.32
C GLN A 400 11.11 23.86 16.72
N TYR A 401 11.62 24.65 15.77
CA TYR A 401 12.28 25.92 16.07
C TYR A 401 11.38 27.15 15.95
N LYS A 402 10.24 27.06 15.25
CA LYS A 402 9.34 28.20 15.05
C LYS A 402 8.04 28.08 15.84
N PHE A 403 7.41 26.93 15.86
CA PHE A 403 6.05 26.78 16.37
C PHE A 403 5.92 26.06 17.70
N ARG A 404 6.85 25.15 18.03
CA ARG A 404 6.81 24.41 19.28
C ARG A 404 6.69 25.31 20.51
N THR A 405 7.61 26.26 20.64
CA THR A 405 7.66 27.17 21.78
C THR A 405 6.55 28.22 21.71
N ARG A 406 6.25 28.72 20.49
CA ARG A 406 5.24 29.74 20.26
C ARG A 406 3.85 29.33 20.71
N TYR A 407 3.48 28.07 20.52
CA TYR A 407 2.15 27.54 20.83
C TYR A 407 2.14 26.50 21.95
N GLY A 408 3.26 26.25 22.62
CA GLY A 408 3.36 25.28 23.72
C GLY A 408 3.04 23.83 23.32
N MET A 409 3.24 23.48 22.04
CA MET A 409 2.88 22.16 21.50
C MET A 409 4.07 21.19 21.41
N SER A 410 3.81 19.90 21.23
CA SER A 410 4.87 18.93 20.96
C SER A 410 5.57 19.23 19.63
N GLY A 411 6.82 18.78 19.46
CA GLY A 411 7.54 18.92 18.19
C GLY A 411 6.82 18.28 17.01
N HIS A 412 6.10 17.17 17.26
CA HIS A 412 5.33 16.46 16.23
C HIS A 412 4.05 17.19 15.85
N ASN A 413 3.32 17.74 16.82
CA ASN A 413 2.15 18.59 16.51
C ASN A 413 2.57 19.87 15.80
N ALA A 414 3.71 20.46 16.18
CA ALA A 414 4.28 21.59 15.47
C ALA A 414 4.68 21.24 14.01
N SER A 415 5.17 20.01 13.78
CA SER A 415 5.42 19.50 12.42
C SER A 415 4.11 19.34 11.63
N ALA A 416 3.07 18.78 12.25
CA ALA A 416 1.74 18.67 11.67
C ALA A 416 1.15 20.04 11.31
N LEU A 417 1.35 21.06 12.17
CA LEU A 417 0.98 22.45 11.87
C LEU A 417 1.68 22.97 10.61
N VAL A 418 3.00 22.73 10.48
CA VAL A 418 3.76 23.16 9.29
C VAL A 418 3.27 22.42 8.04
N ILE A 419 2.88 21.15 8.13
CA ILE A 419 2.29 20.40 7.04
C ILE A 419 0.99 21.07 6.56
N GLY A 420 0.08 21.40 7.48
CA GLY A 420 -1.15 22.12 7.17
C GLY A 420 -0.89 23.50 6.55
N ARG A 421 -0.02 24.31 7.14
CA ARG A 421 0.36 25.65 6.65
C ARG A 421 0.98 25.61 5.25
N ARG A 422 1.76 24.55 4.97
CA ARG A 422 2.38 24.39 3.65
C ARG A 422 1.38 24.13 2.53
N PHE A 423 0.25 23.54 2.83
CA PHE A 423 -0.86 23.42 1.89
C PHE A 423 -1.36 24.76 1.38
N PHE A 424 -1.41 25.76 2.25
CA PHE A 424 -1.79 27.13 1.89
C PHE A 424 -0.67 27.94 1.24
N GLY A 425 0.53 27.37 1.05
CA GLY A 425 1.66 28.05 0.43
C GLY A 425 2.39 29.02 1.37
N PHE A 426 2.14 28.98 2.69
CA PHE A 426 2.85 29.84 3.62
C PHE A 426 4.36 29.63 3.58
N GLY A 427 5.12 30.68 3.29
CA GLY A 427 6.57 30.73 3.41
C GLY A 427 6.95 30.88 4.88
N GLU A 428 7.68 29.91 5.42
CA GLU A 428 8.08 29.92 6.83
C GLU A 428 9.43 30.64 6.98
N THR A 429 9.42 31.94 7.27
CA THR A 429 10.64 32.72 7.59
C THR A 429 11.24 32.24 8.91
N LEU A 430 12.56 32.36 9.06
CA LEU A 430 13.22 32.07 10.32
C LEU A 430 12.86 33.09 11.39
N PRO A 431 12.70 32.68 12.66
CA PRO A 431 12.65 33.56 13.80
C PRO A 431 13.90 34.46 13.88
N SER A 432 13.76 35.73 14.29
CA SER A 432 14.86 36.69 14.33
C SER A 432 16.07 36.20 15.14
N GLN A 433 15.82 35.50 16.24
CA GLN A 433 16.86 34.89 17.09
C GLN A 433 17.73 33.86 16.34
N LEU A 434 17.15 33.10 15.44
CA LEU A 434 17.88 32.14 14.62
C LEU A 434 18.57 32.82 13.42
N GLN A 435 18.04 33.90 12.90
CA GLN A 435 18.65 34.64 11.80
C GLN A 435 20.03 35.19 12.20
N VAL A 436 20.21 35.65 13.43
CA VAL A 436 21.50 36.17 13.96
C VAL A 436 22.59 35.07 13.94
N THR A 437 22.22 33.81 14.08
CA THR A 437 23.19 32.68 14.12
C THR A 437 23.62 32.21 12.73
N LEU A 438 23.04 32.74 11.65
CA LEU A 438 23.36 32.33 10.28
C LEU A 438 24.57 33.13 9.75
N PRO A 439 25.41 32.49 8.87
CA PRO A 439 26.43 33.20 8.12
C PRO A 439 25.84 34.35 7.28
N LEU A 440 26.54 35.45 7.14
CA LEU A 440 26.10 36.64 6.37
C LEU A 440 25.72 36.25 4.92
N SER A 441 26.47 35.34 4.29
CA SER A 441 26.21 34.84 2.94
C SER A 441 24.85 34.13 2.80
N VAL A 442 24.25 33.66 3.89
CA VAL A 442 22.97 32.95 3.91
C VAL A 442 21.82 33.86 4.34
N ARG A 443 22.11 34.97 5.02
CA ARG A 443 21.11 35.95 5.43
C ARG A 443 20.53 36.74 4.27
N ASN A 444 21.14 36.70 3.11
CA ASN A 444 20.72 37.45 1.94
C ASN A 444 19.25 37.17 1.60
N ARG A 445 18.41 38.19 1.53
CA ARG A 445 16.98 38.13 1.24
C ARG A 445 16.64 37.65 -0.16
N SER A 446 17.60 37.71 -1.11
CA SER A 446 17.42 37.22 -2.47
C SER A 446 17.39 35.68 -2.60
N ARG A 447 17.84 34.95 -1.56
CA ARG A 447 17.83 33.50 -1.55
C ARG A 447 16.52 32.96 -1.00
N HIS A 448 16.02 31.86 -1.60
CA HIS A 448 14.83 31.18 -1.11
C HIS A 448 15.01 30.75 0.35
N VAL A 449 13.97 30.96 1.17
CA VAL A 449 13.97 30.70 2.63
C VAL A 449 14.43 29.28 3.02
N TRP A 450 14.26 28.32 2.15
CA TRP A 450 14.74 26.95 2.36
C TRP A 450 16.26 26.82 2.44
N SER A 451 17.03 27.73 1.84
CA SER A 451 18.49 27.76 2.00
C SER A 451 18.88 28.06 3.45
N GLN A 452 18.12 28.90 4.11
CA GLN A 452 18.29 29.23 5.53
C GLN A 452 17.93 28.01 6.42
N TRP A 453 16.79 27.38 6.17
CA TRP A 453 16.37 26.17 6.90
C TRP A 453 17.33 24.98 6.68
N ALA A 454 17.97 24.89 5.52
CA ALA A 454 19.00 23.88 5.26
C ALA A 454 20.23 24.04 6.17
N VAL A 455 20.61 25.27 6.50
CA VAL A 455 21.73 25.53 7.43
C VAL A 455 21.32 25.17 8.86
N VAL A 456 20.12 25.59 9.30
CA VAL A 456 19.59 25.24 10.63
C VAL A 456 19.50 23.72 10.79
N SER A 457 18.98 23.02 9.79
CA SER A 457 18.87 21.55 9.79
C SER A 457 20.24 20.86 9.90
N ARG A 458 21.26 21.35 9.20
CA ARG A 458 22.64 20.81 9.31
C ARG A 458 23.24 21.03 10.69
N LYS A 459 23.05 22.22 11.28
CA LYS A 459 23.51 22.52 12.66
C LYS A 459 22.80 21.64 13.70
N ALA A 460 21.49 21.45 13.57
CA ALA A 460 20.71 20.59 14.45
C ALA A 460 21.15 19.12 14.39
N LEU A 461 21.55 18.62 13.21
CA LEU A 461 22.08 17.27 13.03
C LEU A 461 23.53 17.12 13.51
N ALA A 462 24.32 18.22 13.54
CA ALA A 462 25.71 18.22 13.99
C ALA A 462 25.86 18.44 15.51
N ALA A 463 24.81 18.91 16.18
CA ALA A 463 24.82 19.05 17.64
C ALA A 463 24.90 17.63 18.28
N PRO A 464 25.85 17.41 19.21
CA PRO A 464 25.99 16.11 19.86
C PRO A 464 24.69 15.73 20.56
N ALA A 465 24.33 14.46 20.54
CA ALA A 465 23.10 13.88 21.08
C ALA A 465 22.86 14.13 22.59
N ALA A 466 23.78 14.82 23.27
CA ALA A 466 23.67 15.22 24.66
C ALA A 466 22.45 16.11 24.97
N HIS A 467 22.04 16.97 24.03
CA HIS A 467 20.85 17.82 24.21
C HIS A 467 19.51 17.11 23.95
N MET A 468 19.51 15.94 23.33
CA MET A 468 18.31 15.09 23.21
C MET A 468 18.15 14.13 24.41
N ARG A 469 19.16 13.99 25.26
CA ARG A 469 19.13 13.10 26.44
C ARG A 469 18.78 13.82 27.75
N SER A 470 18.71 15.14 27.80
CA SER A 470 18.28 15.90 28.99
C SER A 470 16.75 16.09 29.10
N GLY A 471 15.96 15.32 28.37
CA GLY A 471 14.60 15.03 28.75
C GLY A 471 14.64 14.02 29.87
N ASN A 472 14.73 14.50 31.09
CA ASN A 472 14.64 13.78 32.35
C ASN A 472 13.79 12.50 32.21
N SER A 473 14.41 11.35 32.49
CA SER A 473 13.74 10.16 32.97
C SER A 473 13.23 10.33 34.40
N ARG A 474 12.60 11.45 34.70
CA ARG A 474 11.62 11.51 35.76
C ARG A 474 10.35 10.96 35.13
N SER A 475 9.86 9.85 35.70
CA SER A 475 8.52 9.37 35.55
C SER A 475 7.57 10.55 35.33
N LEU A 476 7.15 10.78 34.09
CA LEU A 476 5.99 11.61 33.84
C LEU A 476 4.89 10.99 34.70
N PRO A 477 4.23 11.73 35.58
CA PRO A 477 3.01 11.24 36.19
C PRO A 477 2.15 10.82 35.01
N SER A 478 1.63 9.60 35.07
CA SER A 478 0.61 9.12 34.15
C SER A 478 -0.36 10.27 33.94
N PRO A 479 -0.65 10.69 32.70
CA PRO A 479 -1.65 11.71 32.49
C PRO A 479 -2.90 11.18 33.16
N ILE A 480 -3.33 11.87 34.19
CA ILE A 480 -4.68 11.68 34.75
C ILE A 480 -5.58 11.98 33.57
N PHE A 481 -6.03 10.91 32.93
CA PHE A 481 -7.09 10.99 31.95
C PHE A 481 -8.32 11.48 32.70
N ASP A 482 -8.53 12.78 32.65
CA ASP A 482 -9.78 13.37 33.06
C ASP A 482 -10.85 12.81 32.13
N LYS A 483 -11.54 11.76 32.59
CA LYS A 483 -12.62 11.07 31.90
C LYS A 483 -13.79 12.01 31.51
N ALA A 484 -13.71 13.26 31.91
CA ALA A 484 -14.73 14.27 31.69
C ALA A 484 -14.63 15.01 30.35
N ARG A 485 -13.60 14.77 29.51
CA ARG A 485 -13.49 15.35 28.15
C ARG A 485 -13.42 14.31 27.02
N LEU A 486 -14.05 13.19 27.21
CA LEU A 486 -14.58 12.45 26.06
C LEU A 486 -15.73 13.31 25.51
N VAL A 487 -15.43 14.08 24.46
CA VAL A 487 -16.47 14.67 23.62
C VAL A 487 -17.30 13.50 23.13
N THR A 488 -18.45 13.31 23.74
CA THR A 488 -19.50 12.44 23.21
C THR A 488 -19.88 13.05 21.87
N ILE A 489 -19.38 12.44 20.79
CA ILE A 489 -19.77 12.78 19.44
C ILE A 489 -21.26 12.48 19.38
N PRO A 490 -22.15 13.46 19.13
CA PRO A 490 -23.56 13.19 18.96
C PRO A 490 -23.70 12.22 17.77
N PRO A 491 -24.60 11.23 17.84
CA PRO A 491 -24.83 10.33 16.73
C PRO A 491 -25.23 11.15 15.52
N VAL A 492 -24.41 11.07 14.47
CA VAL A 492 -24.77 11.58 13.16
C VAL A 492 -25.98 10.75 12.71
N ALA A 493 -27.11 11.40 12.48
CA ALA A 493 -28.31 10.78 11.94
C ALA A 493 -27.98 10.25 10.52
N GLY A 494 -27.74 8.97 10.43
CA GLY A 494 -27.29 8.22 9.28
C GLY A 494 -26.36 7.15 9.82
N GLU A 495 -26.88 5.94 10.03
CA GLU A 495 -26.17 4.79 10.60
C GLU A 495 -24.81 4.57 9.89
N ILE A 496 -23.76 5.13 10.49
CA ILE A 496 -22.41 4.59 10.28
C ILE A 496 -22.36 3.36 11.17
N PRO A 497 -22.24 2.12 10.62
CA PRO A 497 -22.18 0.94 11.45
C PRO A 497 -21.02 1.13 12.44
N ALA A 498 -21.34 1.03 13.71
CA ALA A 498 -20.37 1.05 14.80
C ALA A 498 -19.23 0.10 14.43
N CYS A 499 -18.01 0.59 14.56
CA CYS A 499 -16.82 -0.24 14.45
C CYS A 499 -16.81 -1.14 15.69
N GLU A 500 -17.60 -2.22 15.65
CA GLU A 500 -17.51 -3.26 16.66
C GLU A 500 -16.08 -3.79 16.66
N SER A 501 -15.46 -3.73 17.80
CA SER A 501 -14.16 -4.29 18.09
C SER A 501 -14.18 -5.79 17.78
N SER A 502 -13.89 -6.18 16.53
CA SER A 502 -13.76 -7.58 16.13
C SER A 502 -12.40 -8.12 16.56
N SER A 503 -12.27 -8.43 17.85
CA SER A 503 -11.24 -9.36 18.37
C SER A 503 -11.53 -10.82 18.00
N ALA A 504 -12.55 -11.12 17.21
CA ALA A 504 -13.07 -12.49 17.00
C ALA A 504 -13.05 -13.00 15.55
N LEU A 505 -12.36 -12.39 14.59
CA LEU A 505 -12.41 -12.86 13.19
C LEU A 505 -11.07 -12.91 12.45
N PHE A 506 -10.00 -13.33 13.13
CA PHE A 506 -8.78 -13.79 12.47
C PHE A 506 -8.27 -15.07 13.14
N GLY A 507 -9.05 -16.12 13.03
CA GLY A 507 -8.60 -17.50 13.13
C GLY A 507 -8.25 -18.05 11.74
#